data_94ea30fb87f84f0068eacd094d64a4e4
#
_entry.id   94ea30fb87f84f0068eacd094d64a4e4
#
_cell.length_a   1.000
_cell.length_b   1.000
_cell.length_c   1.000
_cell.angle_alpha   90.00
_cell.angle_beta   90.00
_cell.angle_gamma   90.00
#
_symmetry.space_group_name_H-M   'P 1'
#
loop_
_entity.id
_entity.type
_entity.pdbx_description
1 polymer ?
#
loop_
_entity_poly.entity_id
_entity_poly.type
_entity_poly.pdbx_seq_one_letter_code
_entity_poly.pdbx_strand_id
1 'polypeptide(L)'
;MAMFMLDHRHLPHECRIAFAAWRGFDSSLRHDAAFSSCVSGNGARDEHRIWWTVEAADANAALAMLPPYVAERTEVSSIGEVRIP
;
A
#
# COMPACT_ATOMS: atom_id res chain seq x y z
N MET A 1 4.36 -7.08 -18.05
CA MET A 1 3.89 -7.00 -16.66
C MET A 1 2.62 -6.19 -16.60
N ALA A 2 1.82 -6.42 -15.59
CA ALA A 2 0.57 -5.70 -15.39
C ALA A 2 0.72 -4.63 -14.31
N MET A 3 -0.17 -3.64 -14.33
CA MET A 3 -0.19 -2.59 -13.32
C MET A 3 -1.24 -2.91 -12.27
N PHE A 4 -0.89 -2.69 -11.01
CA PHE A 4 -1.76 -2.93 -9.87
C PHE A 4 -1.80 -1.73 -8.95
N MET A 5 -2.97 -1.53 -8.33
CA MET A 5 -3.14 -0.61 -7.21
C MET A 5 -3.12 -1.42 -5.93
N LEU A 6 -2.28 -1.01 -5.00
CA LEU A 6 -2.23 -1.56 -3.65
C LEU A 6 -2.91 -0.58 -2.71
N ASP A 7 -3.96 -1.04 -2.03
CA ASP A 7 -4.75 -0.23 -1.10
C ASP A 7 -4.62 -0.84 0.29
N HIS A 8 -3.72 -0.29 1.08
CA HIS A 8 -3.45 -0.73 2.44
C HIS A 8 -4.30 0.03 3.44
N ARG A 9 -4.84 -0.68 4.41
CA ARG A 9 -5.64 -0.09 5.49
C ARG A 9 -5.15 -0.59 6.83
N HIS A 10 -5.03 0.32 7.79
CA HIS A 10 -4.78 -0.05 9.17
C HIS A 10 -5.52 0.93 10.08
N LEU A 11 -5.77 0.48 11.32
CA LEU A 11 -6.40 1.34 12.32
C LEU A 11 -5.37 2.31 12.87
N PRO A 12 -5.81 3.48 13.42
CA PRO A 12 -4.86 4.48 13.93
C PRO A 12 -3.86 3.94 14.94
N HIS A 13 -4.26 3.01 15.80
CA HIS A 13 -3.35 2.43 16.79
C HIS A 13 -2.32 1.48 16.17
N GLU A 14 -2.49 1.11 14.91
CA GLU A 14 -1.57 0.23 14.20
C GLU A 14 -0.51 0.98 13.40
N CYS A 15 -0.57 2.32 13.33
CA CYS A 15 0.36 3.11 12.53
C CYS A 15 1.82 2.77 12.82
N ARG A 16 2.20 2.73 14.10
CA ARG A 16 3.57 2.46 14.49
C ARG A 16 4.03 1.09 14.00
N ILE A 17 3.18 0.08 14.15
CA ILE A 17 3.50 -1.29 13.73
C ILE A 17 3.60 -1.37 12.21
N ALA A 18 2.67 -0.74 11.50
CA ALA A 18 2.65 -0.76 10.04
C ALA A 18 3.92 -0.14 9.45
N PHE A 19 4.39 0.98 10.00
CA PHE A 19 5.63 1.61 9.54
C PHE A 19 6.87 0.85 10.01
N ALA A 20 6.86 0.29 11.21
CA ALA A 20 7.97 -0.51 11.72
C ALA A 20 8.18 -1.81 10.92
N ALA A 21 7.11 -2.33 10.31
CA ALA A 21 7.18 -3.56 9.51
C ALA A 21 8.15 -3.43 8.32
N TRP A 22 8.44 -2.20 7.89
CA TRP A 22 9.36 -1.96 6.77
C TRP A 22 10.83 -2.10 7.16
N ARG A 23 11.15 -2.17 8.44
CA ARG A 23 12.54 -2.29 8.89
C ARG A 23 13.12 -3.62 8.45
N GLY A 24 14.26 -3.54 7.75
CA GLY A 24 14.93 -4.74 7.25
C GLY A 24 14.25 -5.39 6.07
N PHE A 25 13.14 -4.84 5.60
CA PHE A 25 12.44 -5.37 4.43
C PHE A 25 12.95 -4.67 3.18
N ASP A 26 13.51 -5.43 2.25
CA ASP A 26 14.07 -4.89 1.02
C ASP A 26 12.99 -4.83 -0.06
N SER A 27 12.64 -3.61 -0.45
CA SER A 27 11.64 -3.37 -1.49
C SER A 27 11.89 -2.00 -2.12
N SER A 28 11.71 -1.91 -3.43
CA SER A 28 11.80 -0.64 -4.15
C SER A 28 10.76 0.37 -3.65
N LEU A 29 9.64 -0.09 -3.10
CA LEU A 29 8.58 0.78 -2.60
C LEU A 29 9.01 1.63 -1.41
N ARG A 30 10.08 1.26 -0.71
CA ARG A 30 10.61 2.06 0.40
C ARG A 30 11.19 3.39 -0.07
N HIS A 31 11.56 3.47 -1.33
CA HIS A 31 12.24 4.63 -1.90
C HIS A 31 11.31 5.48 -2.76
N ASP A 32 10.10 5.00 -2.99
CA ASP A 32 9.10 5.70 -3.81
C ASP A 32 8.14 6.46 -2.90
N ALA A 33 7.65 7.59 -3.40
CA ALA A 33 6.62 8.32 -2.70
C ALA A 33 5.30 7.54 -2.75
N ALA A 34 4.58 7.52 -1.65
CA ALA A 34 3.26 6.92 -1.56
C ALA A 34 2.27 7.97 -1.09
N PHE A 35 1.01 7.80 -1.45
CA PHE A 35 -0.06 8.64 -0.92
C PHE A 35 -0.64 7.97 0.32
N SER A 36 -0.88 8.76 1.35
CA SER A 36 -1.36 8.23 2.62
C SER A 36 -2.27 9.21 3.34
N SER A 37 -3.30 8.70 3.97
CA SER A 37 -4.13 9.49 4.87
C SER A 37 -3.57 9.56 6.29
N CYS A 38 -2.50 8.84 6.60
CA CYS A 38 -1.90 8.82 7.94
C CYS A 38 -1.38 10.19 8.37
N VAL A 39 -1.03 11.05 7.41
CA VAL A 39 -0.45 12.38 7.68
C VAL A 39 -1.47 13.50 7.70
N SER A 40 -2.75 13.21 7.42
CA SER A 40 -3.76 14.25 7.26
C SER A 40 -4.22 14.87 8.58
N GLY A 41 -4.00 14.20 9.69
CA GLY A 41 -4.44 14.67 11.00
C GLY A 41 -5.94 14.55 11.23
N ASN A 42 -6.71 14.25 10.20
CA ASN A 42 -8.17 14.16 10.28
C ASN A 42 -8.68 12.74 10.53
N GLY A 43 -7.81 11.76 10.48
CA GLY A 43 -8.17 10.36 10.50
C GLY A 43 -8.07 9.69 11.85
N ALA A 44 -8.12 10.43 12.95
CA ALA A 44 -7.93 9.83 14.28
C ALA A 44 -8.94 8.73 14.63
N ARG A 45 -10.10 8.75 13.99
CA ARG A 45 -11.18 7.78 14.23
C ARG A 45 -11.37 6.80 13.08
N ASP A 46 -10.81 7.12 11.92
CA ASP A 46 -11.03 6.38 10.69
C ASP A 46 -9.84 5.51 10.37
N GLU A 47 -10.05 4.53 9.49
CA GLU A 47 -8.94 3.74 8.96
C GLU A 47 -7.96 4.66 8.26
N HIS A 48 -6.68 4.45 8.54
CA HIS A 48 -5.61 5.07 7.79
C HIS A 48 -5.32 4.23 6.56
N ARG A 49 -5.06 4.89 5.45
CA ARG A 49 -4.86 4.21 4.17
C ARG A 49 -3.55 4.66 3.55
N ILE A 50 -2.91 3.73 2.83
CA ILE A 50 -1.72 4.03 2.02
C ILE A 50 -1.95 3.38 0.66
N TRP A 51 -1.64 4.13 -0.41
CA TRP A 51 -1.86 3.68 -1.78
C TRP A 51 -0.54 3.67 -2.55
N TRP A 52 -0.31 2.59 -3.29
CA TRP A 52 0.79 2.48 -4.23
C TRP A 52 0.26 1.99 -5.57
N THR A 53 0.90 2.43 -6.67
CA THR A 53 0.73 1.79 -7.96
C THR A 53 2.03 1.08 -8.30
N VAL A 54 1.92 -0.18 -8.72
CA VAL A 54 3.10 -1.00 -8.99
C VAL A 54 2.92 -1.79 -10.28
N GLU A 55 4.04 -2.13 -10.92
CA GLU A 55 4.05 -3.08 -12.01
C GLU A 55 4.58 -4.41 -11.48
N ALA A 56 3.89 -5.49 -11.79
CA ALA A 56 4.26 -6.82 -11.32
C ALA A 56 3.72 -7.88 -12.29
N ALA A 57 4.25 -9.09 -12.17
CA ALA A 57 3.83 -10.19 -13.02
C ALA A 57 2.38 -10.62 -12.73
N ASP A 58 1.99 -10.59 -11.46
CA ASP A 58 0.65 -10.94 -11.01
C ASP A 58 0.36 -10.29 -9.65
N ALA A 59 -0.85 -10.50 -9.14
CA ALA A 59 -1.28 -9.92 -7.87
C ALA A 59 -0.40 -10.39 -6.69
N ASN A 60 0.00 -11.65 -6.68
CA ASN A 60 0.85 -12.18 -5.62
C ASN A 60 2.23 -11.50 -5.62
N ALA A 61 2.79 -11.29 -6.82
CA ALA A 61 4.07 -10.58 -6.96
C ALA A 61 3.95 -9.14 -6.48
N ALA A 62 2.82 -8.48 -6.77
CA ALA A 62 2.57 -7.12 -6.28
C ALA A 62 2.53 -7.07 -4.76
N LEU A 63 1.79 -7.98 -4.12
CA LEU A 63 1.71 -8.06 -2.67
C LEU A 63 3.05 -8.40 -2.02
N ALA A 64 3.88 -9.19 -2.69
CA ALA A 64 5.20 -9.56 -2.19
C ALA A 64 6.16 -8.36 -2.11
N MET A 65 5.82 -7.22 -2.71
CA MET A 65 6.59 -5.98 -2.58
C MET A 65 6.37 -5.29 -1.23
N LEU A 66 5.43 -5.78 -0.44
CA LEU A 66 5.08 -5.23 0.88
C LEU A 66 5.54 -6.18 1.99
N PRO A 67 5.93 -5.64 3.16
CA PRO A 67 6.19 -6.50 4.33
C PRO A 67 4.94 -7.31 4.68
N PRO A 68 5.09 -8.53 5.23
CA PRO A 68 3.94 -9.40 5.51
C PRO A 68 2.83 -8.73 6.32
N TYR A 69 3.15 -7.99 7.36
CA TYR A 69 2.16 -7.29 8.16
C TYR A 69 1.32 -6.32 7.31
N VAL A 70 1.99 -5.59 6.42
CA VAL A 70 1.35 -4.62 5.54
C VAL A 70 0.55 -5.35 4.46
N ALA A 71 1.12 -6.39 3.87
CA ALA A 71 0.45 -7.16 2.80
C ALA A 71 -0.86 -7.79 3.26
N GLU A 72 -0.89 -8.30 4.49
CA GLU A 72 -2.10 -8.89 5.08
C GLU A 72 -3.26 -7.90 5.19
N ARG A 73 -2.97 -6.61 5.20
CA ARG A 73 -3.94 -5.52 5.34
C ARG A 73 -4.09 -4.72 4.06
N THR A 74 -3.77 -5.33 2.92
CA THR A 74 -3.74 -4.66 1.63
C THR A 74 -4.59 -5.39 0.62
N GLU A 75 -5.46 -4.66 -0.06
CA GLU A 75 -6.18 -5.15 -1.22
C GLU A 75 -5.40 -4.80 -2.48
N VAL A 76 -5.35 -5.75 -3.41
CA VAL A 76 -4.70 -5.53 -4.71
C VAL A 76 -5.74 -5.53 -5.80
N SER A 77 -5.68 -4.53 -6.68
CA SER A 77 -6.57 -4.42 -7.83
C SER A 77 -5.76 -4.29 -9.10
N SER A 78 -6.12 -5.05 -10.12
CA SER A 78 -5.57 -4.85 -11.46
C SER A 78 -6.18 -3.58 -12.04
N ILE A 79 -5.34 -2.69 -12.54
CA ILE A 79 -5.76 -1.41 -13.09
C ILE A 79 -5.22 -1.22 -14.49
N GLY A 80 -5.83 -0.31 -15.24
CA GLY A 80 -5.39 0.05 -16.56
C GLY A 80 -5.97 1.39 -16.95
N GLU A 81 -5.57 1.88 -18.11
CA GLU A 81 -6.09 3.13 -18.61
C GLU A 81 -7.52 2.98 -19.10
N VAL A 82 -8.31 4.03 -18.89
CA VAL A 82 -9.66 4.13 -19.39
C VAL A 82 -9.87 5.57 -19.89
N ARG A 83 -10.60 5.70 -20.97
CA ARG A 83 -11.00 7.02 -21.47
C ARG A 83 -12.45 7.27 -21.10
N ILE A 84 -12.68 8.38 -20.45
CA ILE A 84 -14.03 8.81 -20.10
C ILE A 84 -14.62 9.54 -21.29
N PRO A 85 -15.73 9.07 -21.85
CA PRO A 85 -16.37 9.73 -22.98
C PRO A 85 -16.96 11.08 -22.64
#